data_1c00bfafbe949a869a29d21ae7d2535f
#
_entry.id   1c00bfafbe949a869a29d21ae7d2535f
#
_cell.length_a   1.000
_cell.length_b   1.000
_cell.length_c   1.000
_cell.angle_alpha   90.00
_cell.angle_beta   90.00
_cell.angle_gamma   90.00
#
_symmetry.space_group_name_H-M   'P 1'
#
loop_
_entity.id
_entity.type
_entity.pdbx_description
1 polymer ?
#
loop_
_entity_poly.entity_id
_entity_poly.type
_entity_poly.pdbx_seq_one_letter_code
_entity_poly.pdbx_strand_id
1 'polypeptide(L)'
;RSLDLFVWEAYFDQVEEKPIPYARPVLDGEPKFDLSKDYSFSVRYDVFPEITLGEYKGLEVEVPKVSITKEDEERELKAIQEQNALVVDKTDGTVAKDDIATVDYWEVDDDGNEVPETRREDYVFTVGSGYNYYKFDDDIVGMGIGDEKAIDKEYGDDVDIEELKGQKKRVKVHVKSLKQRDIPEIDDDLAQDVSDKFETLDDLKRDIRDRLQKSLDGRLKEMKSSSLLDQVVEKSTLEVPTSMVDAELSGMWRQFVQRFQIEEEQVLQLLQAQGRTQEQLLDEWRPEAEQRVQ
;
A
#
# COMPACT_ATOMS: atom_id res chain seq x y z
N ARG A 1 -24.85 -7.62 -33.55
CA ARG A 1 -23.74 -8.53 -33.98
C ARG A 1 -23.46 -8.45 -35.48
N SER A 2 -24.48 -8.57 -36.35
CA SER A 2 -24.30 -8.45 -37.82
C SER A 2 -24.01 -7.01 -38.26
N LEU A 3 -24.60 -6.03 -37.58
CA LEU A 3 -24.40 -4.60 -37.86
C LEU A 3 -22.98 -4.15 -37.50
N ASP A 4 -22.44 -4.61 -36.37
CA ASP A 4 -21.08 -4.32 -35.92
C ASP A 4 -20.06 -4.82 -36.94
N LEU A 5 -20.24 -6.07 -37.42
CA LEU A 5 -19.36 -6.68 -38.42
C LEU A 5 -19.38 -5.91 -39.75
N PHE A 6 -20.59 -5.54 -40.20
CA PHE A 6 -20.76 -4.79 -41.45
C PHE A 6 -20.14 -3.40 -41.38
N VAL A 7 -20.32 -2.69 -40.26
CA VAL A 7 -19.70 -1.36 -40.04
C VAL A 7 -18.19 -1.46 -40.04
N TRP A 8 -17.61 -2.45 -39.39
CA TRP A 8 -16.16 -2.65 -39.38
C TRP A 8 -15.61 -3.01 -40.76
N GLU A 9 -16.16 -4.01 -41.42
CA GLU A 9 -15.64 -4.52 -42.70
C GLU A 9 -15.93 -3.59 -43.88
N ALA A 10 -17.13 -2.99 -43.92
CA ALA A 10 -17.55 -2.21 -45.07
C ALA A 10 -17.22 -0.73 -44.98
N TYR A 11 -17.05 -0.17 -43.78
CA TYR A 11 -16.86 1.26 -43.57
C TYR A 11 -15.50 1.58 -42.96
N PHE A 12 -15.17 1.06 -41.79
CA PHE A 12 -13.95 1.46 -41.08
C PHE A 12 -12.66 1.04 -41.77
N ASP A 13 -12.67 -0.01 -42.58
CA ASP A 13 -11.51 -0.38 -43.39
C ASP A 13 -11.21 0.62 -44.54
N GLN A 14 -12.23 1.39 -44.92
CA GLN A 14 -12.14 2.31 -46.09
C GLN A 14 -11.95 3.79 -45.66
N VAL A 15 -12.14 4.13 -44.42
CA VAL A 15 -11.97 5.51 -43.92
C VAL A 15 -10.51 5.76 -43.51
N GLU A 16 -10.06 7.00 -43.71
CA GLU A 16 -8.70 7.42 -43.39
C GLU A 16 -8.54 7.57 -41.87
N GLU A 17 -9.54 8.17 -41.20
CA GLU A 17 -9.61 8.31 -39.76
C GLU A 17 -10.28 7.10 -39.14
N LYS A 18 -9.50 6.17 -38.61
CA LYS A 18 -10.00 4.94 -38.00
C LYS A 18 -10.43 5.17 -36.55
N PRO A 19 -11.48 4.46 -36.10
CA PRO A 19 -11.89 4.52 -34.70
C PRO A 19 -10.79 3.99 -33.78
N ILE A 20 -10.78 4.50 -32.56
CA ILE A 20 -9.92 3.98 -31.50
C ILE A 20 -10.24 2.49 -31.28
N PRO A 21 -9.26 1.56 -31.32
CA PRO A 21 -9.52 0.11 -31.38
C PRO A 21 -10.33 -0.45 -30.19
N TYR A 22 -10.26 0.19 -29.03
CA TYR A 22 -10.96 -0.21 -27.81
C TYR A 22 -12.25 0.59 -27.55
N ALA A 23 -12.55 1.61 -28.38
CA ALA A 23 -13.77 2.37 -28.34
C ALA A 23 -14.85 1.70 -29.20
N ARG A 24 -16.01 1.42 -28.62
CA ARG A 24 -17.14 0.85 -29.36
C ARG A 24 -17.89 1.96 -30.11
N PRO A 25 -18.06 1.84 -31.43
CA PRO A 25 -18.94 2.73 -32.16
C PRO A 25 -20.37 2.66 -31.64
N VAL A 26 -21.02 3.81 -31.51
CA VAL A 26 -22.38 3.93 -31.00
C VAL A 26 -23.30 4.34 -32.14
N LEU A 27 -24.42 3.63 -32.29
CA LEU A 27 -25.47 4.01 -33.23
C LEU A 27 -26.17 5.28 -32.75
N ASP A 28 -26.29 6.26 -33.62
CA ASP A 28 -26.99 7.51 -33.34
C ASP A 28 -28.49 7.32 -33.59
N GLY A 29 -29.25 6.99 -32.54
CA GLY A 29 -30.68 6.71 -32.56
C GLY A 29 -31.07 5.23 -32.70
N GLU A 30 -32.34 4.93 -32.55
CA GLU A 30 -32.85 3.57 -32.72
C GLU A 30 -33.03 3.24 -34.22
N PRO A 31 -32.38 2.18 -34.71
CA PRO A 31 -32.53 1.78 -36.10
C PRO A 31 -33.92 1.26 -36.38
N LYS A 32 -34.63 1.91 -37.26
CA LYS A 32 -35.95 1.45 -37.74
C LYS A 32 -35.76 0.64 -39.02
N PHE A 33 -35.94 -0.67 -38.92
CA PHE A 33 -35.85 -1.58 -40.05
C PHE A 33 -37.16 -1.62 -40.84
N ASP A 34 -37.09 -1.25 -42.12
CA ASP A 34 -38.20 -1.41 -43.08
C ASP A 34 -37.64 -2.17 -44.30
N LEU A 35 -38.03 -3.43 -44.45
CA LEU A 35 -37.56 -4.31 -45.51
C LEU A 35 -37.85 -3.84 -46.93
N SER A 36 -38.73 -2.83 -47.08
CA SER A 36 -39.16 -2.28 -48.38
C SER A 36 -38.41 -1.03 -48.78
N LYS A 37 -37.47 -0.54 -47.94
CA LYS A 37 -36.72 0.73 -48.16
C LYS A 37 -35.24 0.54 -47.93
N ASP A 38 -34.46 1.43 -48.54
CA ASP A 38 -33.05 1.55 -48.24
C ASP A 38 -32.88 1.90 -46.76
N TYR A 39 -31.90 1.26 -46.13
CA TYR A 39 -31.62 1.47 -44.72
C TYR A 39 -30.45 2.45 -44.54
N SER A 40 -30.71 3.50 -43.78
CA SER A 40 -29.71 4.51 -43.45
C SER A 40 -29.58 4.62 -41.93
N PHE A 41 -28.36 4.64 -41.42
CA PHE A 41 -28.04 4.84 -40.02
C PHE A 41 -26.79 5.68 -39.86
N SER A 42 -26.67 6.36 -38.73
CA SER A 42 -25.48 7.12 -38.35
C SER A 42 -24.74 6.42 -37.22
N VAL A 43 -23.42 6.43 -37.30
CA VAL A 43 -22.54 5.85 -36.30
C VAL A 43 -21.62 6.94 -35.77
N ARG A 44 -21.55 7.07 -34.47
CA ARG A 44 -20.59 7.95 -33.80
C ARG A 44 -19.45 7.08 -33.24
N TYR A 45 -18.23 7.50 -33.43
CA TYR A 45 -17.05 6.83 -32.89
C TYR A 45 -15.96 7.85 -32.56
N ASP A 46 -15.14 7.51 -31.60
CA ASP A 46 -13.99 8.31 -31.21
C ASP A 46 -12.78 7.97 -32.10
N VAL A 47 -12.04 9.01 -32.48
CA VAL A 47 -10.76 8.90 -33.18
C VAL A 47 -9.64 9.38 -32.27
N PHE A 48 -8.39 9.01 -32.59
CA PHE A 48 -7.26 9.58 -31.86
C PHE A 48 -7.24 11.10 -32.02
N PRO A 49 -7.09 11.84 -30.92
CA PRO A 49 -7.14 13.30 -30.97
C PRO A 49 -5.92 13.88 -31.72
N GLU A 50 -6.13 14.99 -32.41
CA GLU A 50 -5.03 15.80 -32.90
C GLU A 50 -4.41 16.58 -31.74
N ILE A 51 -3.10 16.45 -31.56
CA ILE A 51 -2.35 17.12 -30.51
C ILE A 51 -1.67 18.35 -31.11
N THR A 52 -2.04 19.54 -30.62
CA THR A 52 -1.32 20.76 -30.93
C THR A 52 -0.37 21.08 -29.78
N LEU A 53 0.93 20.76 -30.01
CA LEU A 53 1.96 21.05 -29.00
C LEU A 53 2.12 22.56 -28.80
N GLY A 54 2.09 22.99 -27.54
CA GLY A 54 2.45 24.33 -27.13
C GLY A 54 3.96 24.57 -27.18
N GLU A 55 4.38 25.70 -26.59
CA GLU A 55 5.81 26.03 -26.49
C GLU A 55 6.49 25.13 -25.44
N TYR A 56 7.22 24.10 -25.90
CA TYR A 56 7.89 23.11 -25.07
C TYR A 56 9.40 23.34 -24.88
N LYS A 57 9.94 24.42 -25.50
CA LYS A 57 11.35 24.81 -25.34
C LYS A 57 11.49 25.96 -24.35
N GLY A 58 12.59 25.95 -23.58
CA GLY A 58 12.88 27.02 -22.62
C GLY A 58 12.03 26.94 -21.35
N LEU A 59 11.45 25.78 -21.06
CA LEU A 59 10.72 25.56 -19.81
C LEU A 59 11.67 25.57 -18.62
N GLU A 60 11.25 26.21 -17.53
CA GLU A 60 12.01 26.29 -16.28
C GLU A 60 11.28 25.52 -15.19
N VAL A 61 12.04 24.75 -14.38
CA VAL A 61 11.53 24.01 -13.25
C VAL A 61 12.36 24.33 -12.02
N GLU A 62 11.70 24.74 -10.96
CA GLU A 62 12.34 24.86 -9.67
C GLU A 62 12.54 23.48 -9.03
N VAL A 63 13.79 23.09 -8.84
CA VAL A 63 14.14 21.85 -8.16
C VAL A 63 14.59 22.17 -6.75
N PRO A 64 14.02 21.55 -5.71
CA PRO A 64 14.45 21.79 -4.34
C PRO A 64 15.91 21.40 -4.16
N LYS A 65 16.68 22.26 -3.48
CA LYS A 65 18.06 21.97 -3.09
C LYS A 65 18.05 21.10 -1.84
N VAL A 66 18.01 19.81 -2.03
CA VAL A 66 18.06 18.81 -0.96
C VAL A 66 19.42 18.13 -1.02
N SER A 67 20.01 17.87 0.13
CA SER A 67 21.26 17.12 0.28
C SER A 67 21.09 16.05 1.36
N ILE A 68 21.83 14.96 1.25
CA ILE A 68 21.88 13.93 2.27
C ILE A 68 22.53 14.53 3.53
N THR A 69 21.88 14.37 4.67
CA THR A 69 22.35 14.82 5.96
C THR A 69 23.05 13.69 6.72
N LYS A 70 23.77 14.03 7.79
CA LYS A 70 24.33 13.01 8.69
C LYS A 70 23.24 12.22 9.41
N GLU A 71 22.14 12.88 9.75
CA GLU A 71 21.00 12.23 10.38
C GLU A 71 20.35 11.17 9.46
N ASP A 72 20.38 11.39 8.14
CA ASP A 72 19.88 10.38 7.17
C ASP A 72 20.80 9.15 7.16
N GLU A 73 22.13 9.37 7.16
CA GLU A 73 23.12 8.29 7.22
C GLU A 73 23.00 7.50 8.55
N GLU A 74 22.87 8.20 9.68
CA GLU A 74 22.72 7.59 11.01
C GLU A 74 21.43 6.80 11.13
N ARG A 75 20.34 7.27 10.54
CA ARG A 75 19.03 6.56 10.51
C ARG A 75 19.13 5.26 9.74
N GLU A 76 19.74 5.28 8.55
CA GLU A 76 19.97 4.07 7.76
C GLU A 76 20.90 3.09 8.47
N LEU A 77 21.98 3.59 9.08
CA LEU A 77 22.92 2.76 9.83
C LEU A 77 22.25 2.09 11.03
N LYS A 78 21.41 2.84 11.74
CA LYS A 78 20.61 2.30 12.85
C LYS A 78 19.60 1.27 12.39
N ALA A 79 18.94 1.48 11.25
CA ALA A 79 18.03 0.50 10.66
C ALA A 79 18.75 -0.80 10.29
N ILE A 80 19.98 -0.70 9.75
CA ILE A 80 20.81 -1.86 9.44
C ILE A 80 21.22 -2.58 10.74
N GLN A 81 21.63 -1.86 11.78
CA GLN A 81 21.94 -2.41 13.09
C GLN A 81 20.76 -3.20 13.67
N GLU A 82 19.56 -2.62 13.64
CA GLU A 82 18.34 -3.26 14.12
C GLU A 82 17.95 -4.49 13.30
N GLN A 83 18.18 -4.48 11.98
CA GLN A 83 17.93 -5.64 11.10
C GLN A 83 18.89 -6.79 11.35
N ASN A 84 20.12 -6.50 11.78
CA ASN A 84 21.14 -7.50 12.11
C ASN A 84 21.13 -7.93 13.58
N ALA A 85 20.14 -7.47 14.36
CA ALA A 85 19.98 -7.92 15.74
C ALA A 85 19.68 -9.41 15.79
N LEU A 86 20.45 -10.14 16.59
CA LEU A 86 20.26 -11.56 16.83
C LEU A 86 19.20 -11.78 17.92
N VAL A 87 18.32 -12.75 17.71
CA VAL A 87 17.39 -13.18 18.75
C VAL A 87 18.02 -14.30 19.56
N VAL A 88 18.35 -14.00 20.80
CA VAL A 88 19.00 -14.94 21.72
C VAL A 88 18.07 -15.28 22.88
N ASP A 89 18.17 -16.52 23.39
CA ASP A 89 17.42 -16.94 24.56
C ASP A 89 17.92 -16.18 25.79
N LYS A 90 16.97 -15.59 26.54
CA LYS A 90 17.24 -14.91 27.80
C LYS A 90 16.97 -15.90 28.93
N THR A 91 18.01 -16.59 29.38
CA THR A 91 17.92 -17.63 30.41
C THR A 91 17.83 -17.08 31.82
N ASP A 92 18.32 -15.87 32.02
CA ASP A 92 18.35 -15.17 33.31
C ASP A 92 17.70 -13.79 33.18
N GLY A 93 17.03 -13.36 34.22
CA GLY A 93 16.44 -12.03 34.30
C GLY A 93 14.92 -12.03 34.18
N THR A 94 14.40 -10.83 34.02
CA THR A 94 12.97 -10.54 33.98
C THR A 94 12.56 -9.98 32.63
N VAL A 95 11.27 -10.05 32.34
CA VAL A 95 10.64 -9.45 31.15
C VAL A 95 10.99 -7.96 31.08
N ALA A 96 11.54 -7.54 30.00
CA ALA A 96 11.81 -6.15 29.67
C ALA A 96 11.04 -5.73 28.41
N LYS A 97 10.95 -4.43 28.19
CA LYS A 97 10.40 -3.89 26.94
C LYS A 97 11.26 -4.35 25.77
N ASP A 98 10.63 -4.62 24.64
CA ASP A 98 11.21 -5.14 23.40
C ASP A 98 11.74 -6.58 23.46
N ASP A 99 11.64 -7.27 24.62
CA ASP A 99 11.84 -8.70 24.70
C ASP A 99 10.76 -9.45 23.91
N ILE A 100 11.09 -10.63 23.39
CA ILE A 100 10.13 -11.56 22.79
C ILE A 100 9.75 -12.57 23.88
N ALA A 101 8.51 -12.45 24.38
CA ALA A 101 7.99 -13.33 25.42
C ALA A 101 7.13 -14.42 24.82
N THR A 102 7.32 -15.67 25.31
CA THR A 102 6.38 -16.76 25.11
C THR A 102 5.61 -16.95 26.41
N VAL A 103 4.30 -16.78 26.35
CA VAL A 103 3.42 -16.84 27.52
C VAL A 103 2.23 -17.75 27.28
N ASP A 104 1.70 -18.33 28.37
CA ASP A 104 0.33 -18.81 28.38
C ASP A 104 -0.52 -17.78 29.11
N TYR A 105 -1.72 -17.50 28.60
CA TYR A 105 -2.64 -16.58 29.27
C TYR A 105 -4.08 -17.05 29.13
N TRP A 106 -4.91 -16.70 30.13
CA TRP A 106 -6.35 -16.98 30.15
C TRP A 106 -7.09 -16.00 31.04
N GLU A 107 -8.36 -15.80 30.75
CA GLU A 107 -9.25 -15.02 31.62
C GLU A 107 -9.68 -15.86 32.83
N VAL A 108 -9.83 -15.22 33.97
CA VAL A 108 -10.37 -15.83 35.18
C VAL A 108 -11.58 -15.05 35.68
N ASP A 109 -12.56 -15.80 36.23
CA ASP A 109 -13.73 -15.23 36.87
C ASP A 109 -13.43 -14.64 38.26
N ASP A 110 -14.43 -14.08 38.91
CA ASP A 110 -14.32 -13.48 40.27
C ASP A 110 -13.92 -14.52 41.33
N ASP A 111 -14.22 -15.80 41.10
CA ASP A 111 -13.86 -16.91 41.99
C ASP A 111 -12.46 -17.45 41.69
N GLY A 112 -11.80 -16.95 40.64
CA GLY A 112 -10.44 -17.36 40.22
C GLY A 112 -10.40 -18.59 39.33
N ASN A 113 -11.56 -19.09 38.84
CA ASN A 113 -11.61 -20.19 37.89
C ASN A 113 -11.34 -19.69 36.47
N GLU A 114 -10.75 -20.56 35.66
CA GLU A 114 -10.49 -20.28 34.24
C GLU A 114 -11.83 -20.16 33.47
N VAL A 115 -11.96 -19.08 32.70
CA VAL A 115 -13.10 -18.89 31.78
C VAL A 115 -12.88 -19.78 30.55
N PRO A 116 -13.85 -20.66 30.19
CA PRO A 116 -13.71 -21.55 29.06
C PRO A 116 -13.37 -20.83 27.76
N GLU A 117 -12.55 -21.46 26.91
CA GLU A 117 -12.17 -21.00 25.57
C GLU A 117 -11.29 -19.74 25.51
N THR A 118 -10.92 -19.15 26.65
CA THR A 118 -10.06 -17.95 26.69
C THR A 118 -8.58 -18.25 26.74
N ARG A 119 -8.18 -19.49 27.08
CA ARG A 119 -6.79 -19.91 27.18
C ARG A 119 -6.09 -19.87 25.82
N ARG A 120 -4.91 -19.28 25.84
CA ARG A 120 -3.94 -19.30 24.73
C ARG A 120 -2.61 -19.79 25.30
N GLU A 121 -2.12 -20.87 24.72
CA GLU A 121 -0.82 -21.47 25.08
C GLU A 121 0.22 -21.09 24.03
N ASP A 122 1.48 -21.00 24.49
CA ASP A 122 2.65 -20.70 23.64
C ASP A 122 2.47 -19.41 22.80
N TYR A 123 1.77 -18.43 23.32
CA TYR A 123 1.60 -17.16 22.63
C TYR A 123 2.89 -16.34 22.65
N VAL A 124 3.42 -16.07 21.44
CA VAL A 124 4.67 -15.32 21.25
C VAL A 124 4.38 -13.90 20.81
N PHE A 125 4.94 -12.94 21.51
CA PHE A 125 4.79 -11.53 21.13
C PHE A 125 5.99 -10.71 21.63
N THR A 126 6.18 -9.50 21.02
CA THR A 126 7.15 -8.53 21.51
C THR A 126 6.51 -7.65 22.57
N VAL A 127 7.13 -7.60 23.73
CA VAL A 127 6.65 -6.83 24.89
C VAL A 127 6.68 -5.34 24.59
N GLY A 128 5.57 -4.67 24.79
CA GLY A 128 5.39 -3.25 24.46
C GLY A 128 4.89 -3.00 23.04
N SER A 129 4.63 -4.03 22.23
CA SER A 129 4.04 -3.90 20.89
C SER A 129 2.56 -3.55 20.91
N GLY A 130 1.85 -3.85 21.99
CA GLY A 130 0.42 -3.65 22.15
C GLY A 130 -0.46 -4.55 21.28
N TYR A 131 0.09 -5.60 20.66
CA TYR A 131 -0.67 -6.48 19.77
C TYR A 131 -1.40 -7.63 20.47
N ASN A 132 -1.12 -7.89 21.77
CA ASN A 132 -1.88 -8.93 22.46
C ASN A 132 -3.31 -8.46 22.77
N TYR A 133 -4.25 -9.42 22.77
CA TYR A 133 -5.69 -9.14 22.90
C TYR A 133 -6.02 -8.35 24.16
N TYR A 134 -5.47 -8.74 25.32
CA TYR A 134 -5.76 -8.09 26.62
C TYR A 134 -4.82 -6.93 26.95
N LYS A 135 -3.93 -6.50 26.07
CA LYS A 135 -3.01 -5.36 26.27
C LYS A 135 -2.24 -5.39 27.61
N PHE A 136 -1.75 -6.56 27.99
CA PHE A 136 -1.03 -6.75 29.26
C PHE A 136 0.48 -6.55 29.16
N ASP A 137 0.98 -5.97 28.08
CA ASP A 137 2.42 -5.79 27.81
C ASP A 137 3.17 -5.18 28.99
N ASP A 138 2.69 -4.03 29.49
CA ASP A 138 3.34 -3.30 30.58
C ASP A 138 3.21 -3.99 31.93
N ASP A 139 2.18 -4.80 32.12
CA ASP A 139 1.86 -5.45 33.39
C ASP A 139 2.76 -6.66 33.67
N ILE A 140 3.35 -7.27 32.63
CA ILE A 140 4.26 -8.38 32.76
C ILE A 140 5.73 -7.98 32.87
N VAL A 141 6.05 -6.70 32.62
CA VAL A 141 7.41 -6.20 32.78
C VAL A 141 7.89 -6.44 34.23
N GLY A 142 9.06 -7.04 34.36
CA GLY A 142 9.65 -7.41 35.64
C GLY A 142 9.32 -8.84 36.12
N MET A 143 8.43 -9.58 35.44
CA MET A 143 8.18 -11.00 35.73
C MET A 143 9.36 -11.87 35.27
N GLY A 144 9.69 -12.88 36.05
CA GLY A 144 10.70 -13.90 35.69
C GLY A 144 10.14 -15.01 34.84
N ILE A 145 11.04 -15.83 34.28
CA ILE A 145 10.64 -17.07 33.58
C ILE A 145 10.05 -18.04 34.62
N GLY A 146 8.89 -18.61 34.35
CA GLY A 146 8.12 -19.45 35.23
C GLY A 146 7.17 -18.73 36.17
N ASP A 147 7.21 -17.39 36.20
CA ASP A 147 6.29 -16.60 37.01
C ASP A 147 4.87 -16.62 36.44
N GLU A 148 3.89 -16.63 37.35
CA GLU A 148 2.48 -16.50 37.04
C GLU A 148 1.91 -15.29 37.78
N LYS A 149 1.14 -14.43 37.10
CA LYS A 149 0.53 -13.25 37.66
C LYS A 149 -0.89 -13.07 37.18
N ALA A 150 -1.78 -12.72 38.09
CA ALA A 150 -3.12 -12.26 37.76
C ALA A 150 -3.09 -10.73 37.58
N ILE A 151 -3.61 -10.25 36.49
CA ILE A 151 -3.62 -8.85 36.09
C ILE A 151 -5.08 -8.42 35.98
N ASP A 152 -5.47 -7.41 36.75
CA ASP A 152 -6.78 -6.78 36.64
C ASP A 152 -6.70 -5.63 35.64
N LYS A 153 -7.46 -5.71 34.55
CA LYS A 153 -7.54 -4.69 33.50
C LYS A 153 -8.92 -4.07 33.43
N GLU A 154 -8.94 -2.75 33.33
CA GLU A 154 -10.13 -1.97 33.03
C GLU A 154 -9.94 -1.24 31.71
N TYR A 155 -10.83 -1.51 30.76
CA TYR A 155 -10.73 -0.99 29.40
C TYR A 155 -11.69 0.19 29.23
N GLY A 156 -11.20 1.30 28.71
CA GLY A 156 -12.00 2.44 28.32
C GLY A 156 -12.73 2.23 26.99
N ASP A 157 -13.47 3.28 26.58
CA ASP A 157 -14.16 3.27 25.28
C ASP A 157 -13.22 3.51 24.08
N ASP A 158 -11.96 3.85 24.35
CA ASP A 158 -10.90 4.15 23.38
C ASP A 158 -10.12 2.92 22.89
N VAL A 159 -10.46 1.73 23.40
CA VAL A 159 -9.81 0.47 22.99
C VAL A 159 -10.31 0.03 21.63
N ASP A 160 -9.39 -0.40 20.75
CA ASP A 160 -9.71 -0.84 19.38
C ASP A 160 -10.58 -2.12 19.30
N ILE A 161 -10.66 -2.89 20.38
CA ILE A 161 -11.37 -4.17 20.47
C ILE A 161 -12.74 -3.94 21.08
N GLU A 162 -13.80 -4.04 20.28
CA GLU A 162 -15.19 -3.77 20.69
C GLU A 162 -15.63 -4.62 21.91
N GLU A 163 -15.22 -5.88 22.00
CA GLU A 163 -15.58 -6.80 23.08
C GLU A 163 -14.96 -6.42 24.42
N LEU A 164 -13.93 -5.58 24.42
CA LEU A 164 -13.25 -5.13 25.63
C LEU A 164 -13.73 -3.75 26.11
N LYS A 165 -14.41 -2.97 25.29
CA LYS A 165 -14.85 -1.62 25.63
C LYS A 165 -15.70 -1.61 26.89
N GLY A 166 -15.31 -0.79 27.86
CA GLY A 166 -15.99 -0.65 29.15
C GLY A 166 -15.98 -1.89 30.04
N GLN A 167 -15.18 -2.92 29.66
CA GLN A 167 -15.12 -4.17 30.42
C GLN A 167 -14.00 -4.15 31.46
N LYS A 168 -14.23 -4.89 32.56
CA LYS A 168 -13.19 -5.27 33.52
C LYS A 168 -12.89 -6.74 33.33
N LYS A 169 -11.61 -7.05 33.12
CA LYS A 169 -11.17 -8.41 32.92
C LYS A 169 -10.00 -8.72 33.85
N ARG A 170 -10.01 -9.91 34.38
CA ARG A 170 -8.88 -10.45 35.12
C ARG A 170 -8.21 -11.52 34.28
N VAL A 171 -6.95 -11.30 33.95
CA VAL A 171 -6.18 -12.18 33.06
C VAL A 171 -5.00 -12.74 33.83
N LYS A 172 -4.88 -14.06 33.84
CA LYS A 172 -3.67 -14.73 34.31
C LYS A 172 -2.69 -14.90 33.18
N VAL A 173 -1.44 -14.57 33.44
CA VAL A 173 -0.32 -14.70 32.49
C VAL A 173 0.78 -15.52 33.16
N HIS A 174 1.25 -16.55 32.48
CA HIS A 174 2.39 -17.38 32.84
C HIS A 174 3.50 -17.22 31.82
N VAL A 175 4.68 -16.77 32.23
CA VAL A 175 5.84 -16.54 31.37
C VAL A 175 6.62 -17.85 31.21
N LYS A 176 6.63 -18.41 30.00
CA LYS A 176 7.31 -19.69 29.72
C LYS A 176 8.78 -19.51 29.32
N SER A 177 9.04 -18.58 28.43
CA SER A 177 10.38 -18.30 27.97
C SER A 177 10.51 -16.85 27.50
N LEU A 178 11.73 -16.36 27.52
CA LEU A 178 12.06 -15.02 27.06
C LEU A 178 13.19 -15.11 26.05
N LYS A 179 13.10 -14.27 25.03
CA LYS A 179 14.20 -14.01 24.11
C LYS A 179 14.41 -12.50 24.07
N GLN A 180 15.66 -12.11 23.96
CA GLN A 180 16.03 -10.70 23.76
C GLN A 180 16.67 -10.51 22.41
N ARG A 181 16.56 -9.29 21.92
CA ARG A 181 17.31 -8.88 20.73
C ARG A 181 18.68 -8.39 21.17
N ASP A 182 19.70 -9.13 20.76
CA ASP A 182 21.10 -8.71 20.93
C ASP A 182 21.46 -7.84 19.72
N ILE A 183 21.51 -6.53 19.97
CA ILE A 183 21.75 -5.54 18.94
C ILE A 183 23.27 -5.37 18.83
N PRO A 184 23.89 -5.67 17.67
CA PRO A 184 25.34 -5.56 17.51
C PRO A 184 25.80 -4.11 17.66
N GLU A 185 27.07 -3.91 18.06
CA GLU A 185 27.67 -2.60 18.02
C GLU A 185 27.86 -2.10 16.58
N ILE A 186 27.89 -0.78 16.39
CA ILE A 186 28.11 -0.18 15.05
C ILE A 186 29.61 -0.06 14.85
N ASP A 187 30.20 -1.14 14.35
CA ASP A 187 31.67 -1.27 14.15
C ASP A 187 31.98 -2.01 12.85
N ASP A 188 33.22 -2.44 12.68
CA ASP A 188 33.69 -3.14 11.48
C ASP A 188 33.09 -4.56 11.39
N ASP A 189 32.77 -5.21 12.52
CA ASP A 189 32.17 -6.51 12.56
C ASP A 189 30.73 -6.45 11.99
N LEU A 190 29.94 -5.44 12.39
CA LEU A 190 28.62 -5.19 11.79
C LEU A 190 28.72 -4.99 10.27
N ALA A 191 29.73 -4.24 9.80
CA ALA A 191 29.87 -4.01 8.36
C ALA A 191 30.14 -5.32 7.61
N GLN A 192 30.96 -6.21 8.15
CA GLN A 192 31.25 -7.52 7.58
C GLN A 192 30.01 -8.45 7.63
N ASP A 193 29.25 -8.41 8.71
CA ASP A 193 28.00 -9.19 8.86
C ASP A 193 26.94 -8.76 7.81
N VAL A 194 26.90 -7.48 7.47
CA VAL A 194 25.98 -6.96 6.44
C VAL A 194 26.35 -7.49 5.05
N SER A 195 27.62 -7.53 4.70
CA SER A 195 28.09 -8.05 3.43
C SER A 195 29.61 -8.23 3.38
N ASP A 196 30.06 -9.33 2.76
CA ASP A 196 31.49 -9.60 2.45
C ASP A 196 32.19 -8.51 1.60
N LYS A 197 31.43 -7.52 1.11
CA LYS A 197 31.97 -6.39 0.35
C LYS A 197 32.53 -5.31 1.23
N PHE A 198 32.18 -5.29 2.51
CA PHE A 198 32.61 -4.26 3.45
C PHE A 198 33.65 -4.84 4.39
N GLU A 199 34.82 -4.24 4.42
CA GLU A 199 35.87 -4.61 5.36
C GLU A 199 35.81 -3.74 6.62
N THR A 200 35.30 -2.51 6.48
CA THR A 200 35.24 -1.53 7.55
C THR A 200 33.88 -0.83 7.62
N LEU A 201 33.57 -0.27 8.78
CA LEU A 201 32.42 0.60 8.99
C LEU A 201 32.38 1.78 8.02
N ASP A 202 33.54 2.30 7.65
CA ASP A 202 33.64 3.41 6.69
C ASP A 202 33.22 2.98 5.27
N ASP A 203 33.46 1.73 4.89
CA ASP A 203 32.97 1.18 3.61
C ASP A 203 31.44 1.08 3.60
N LEU A 204 30.85 0.57 4.68
CA LEU A 204 29.39 0.52 4.85
C LEU A 204 28.78 1.93 4.81
N LYS A 205 29.35 2.89 5.54
CA LYS A 205 28.87 4.28 5.54
C LYS A 205 28.97 4.93 4.16
N ARG A 206 30.01 4.62 3.40
CA ARG A 206 30.18 5.11 2.03
C ARG A 206 29.08 4.54 1.13
N ASP A 207 28.83 3.23 1.20
CA ASP A 207 27.76 2.59 0.42
C ASP A 207 26.37 3.17 0.77
N ILE A 208 26.08 3.36 2.07
CA ILE A 208 24.85 4.00 2.51
C ILE A 208 24.68 5.38 1.87
N ARG A 209 25.73 6.21 1.94
CA ARG A 209 25.73 7.56 1.35
C ARG A 209 25.51 7.52 -0.15
N ASP A 210 26.20 6.63 -0.85
CA ASP A 210 26.06 6.48 -2.30
C ASP A 210 24.66 6.01 -2.70
N ARG A 211 24.06 5.09 -1.94
CA ARG A 211 22.67 4.63 -2.17
C ARG A 211 21.66 5.74 -1.92
N LEU A 212 21.81 6.48 -0.83
CA LEU A 212 20.95 7.62 -0.50
C LEU A 212 21.06 8.71 -1.57
N GLN A 213 22.29 9.05 -2.00
CA GLN A 213 22.53 10.04 -3.04
C GLN A 213 21.90 9.61 -4.38
N LYS A 214 22.11 8.36 -4.78
CA LYS A 214 21.51 7.82 -6.01
C LYS A 214 19.97 7.81 -5.97
N SER A 215 19.39 7.50 -4.81
CA SER A 215 17.93 7.55 -4.60
C SER A 215 17.42 8.99 -4.70
N LEU A 216 18.11 9.93 -4.06
CA LEU A 216 17.79 11.36 -4.14
C LEU A 216 17.88 11.89 -5.56
N ASP A 217 18.97 11.62 -6.26
CA ASP A 217 19.14 12.04 -7.66
C ASP A 217 18.05 11.46 -8.58
N GLY A 218 17.67 10.20 -8.34
CA GLY A 218 16.57 9.55 -9.03
C GLY A 218 15.24 10.30 -8.83
N ARG A 219 14.89 10.58 -7.58
CA ARG A 219 13.67 11.32 -7.23
C ARG A 219 13.64 12.74 -7.79
N LEU A 220 14.78 13.45 -7.70
CA LEU A 220 14.89 14.80 -8.27
C LEU A 220 14.75 14.80 -9.78
N LYS A 221 15.33 13.79 -10.45
CA LYS A 221 15.19 13.64 -11.90
C LYS A 221 13.73 13.35 -12.30
N GLU A 222 13.06 12.47 -11.57
CA GLU A 222 11.66 12.10 -11.81
C GLU A 222 10.75 13.32 -11.59
N MET A 223 10.89 14.01 -10.45
CA MET A 223 10.15 15.24 -10.17
C MET A 223 10.36 16.30 -11.25
N LYS A 224 11.61 16.51 -11.69
CA LYS A 224 11.92 17.44 -12.76
C LYS A 224 11.24 17.03 -14.08
N SER A 225 11.29 15.74 -14.42
CA SER A 225 10.67 15.24 -15.65
C SER A 225 9.15 15.38 -15.61
N SER A 226 8.52 15.03 -14.49
CA SER A 226 7.07 15.20 -14.30
C SER A 226 6.66 16.66 -14.43
N SER A 227 7.32 17.55 -13.70
CA SER A 227 6.99 18.99 -13.76
C SER A 227 7.20 19.62 -15.14
N LEU A 228 8.17 19.14 -15.93
CA LEU A 228 8.34 19.58 -17.32
C LEU A 228 7.22 19.05 -18.21
N LEU A 229 6.81 17.80 -18.03
CA LEU A 229 5.70 17.21 -18.79
C LEU A 229 4.39 17.94 -18.47
N ASP A 230 4.11 18.20 -17.20
CA ASP A 230 2.92 18.92 -16.77
C ASP A 230 2.84 20.29 -17.46
N GLN A 231 3.95 21.04 -17.52
CA GLN A 231 4.01 22.33 -18.22
C GLN A 231 3.80 22.20 -19.74
N VAL A 232 4.26 21.10 -20.35
CA VAL A 232 4.02 20.85 -21.78
C VAL A 232 2.54 20.56 -22.02
N VAL A 233 1.94 19.73 -21.19
CA VAL A 233 0.50 19.39 -21.26
C VAL A 233 -0.36 20.65 -21.09
N GLU A 234 -0.09 21.47 -20.05
CA GLU A 234 -0.82 22.71 -19.80
C GLU A 234 -0.76 23.71 -20.98
N LYS A 235 0.36 23.73 -21.70
CA LYS A 235 0.55 24.64 -22.87
C LYS A 235 0.05 24.04 -24.18
N SER A 236 -0.27 22.76 -24.20
CA SER A 236 -0.77 22.07 -25.39
C SER A 236 -2.29 22.07 -25.45
N THR A 237 -2.83 21.97 -26.64
CA THR A 237 -4.28 21.82 -26.85
C THR A 237 -4.57 20.40 -27.26
N LEU A 238 -5.41 19.73 -26.47
CA LEU A 238 -5.79 18.34 -26.64
C LEU A 238 -7.25 18.16 -26.21
N GLU A 239 -8.08 17.61 -27.07
CA GLU A 239 -9.42 17.16 -26.72
C GLU A 239 -9.37 15.64 -26.47
N VAL A 240 -9.32 15.23 -25.21
CA VAL A 240 -9.25 13.81 -24.83
C VAL A 240 -10.62 13.17 -25.06
N PRO A 241 -10.73 12.12 -25.92
CA PRO A 241 -11.96 11.38 -26.09
C PRO A 241 -12.36 10.65 -24.81
N THR A 242 -13.66 10.65 -24.50
CA THR A 242 -14.20 9.97 -23.31
C THR A 242 -13.84 8.49 -23.27
N SER A 243 -13.80 7.84 -24.42
CA SER A 243 -13.43 6.40 -24.52
C SER A 243 -12.00 6.14 -24.07
N MET A 244 -11.06 7.07 -24.25
CA MET A 244 -9.69 6.93 -23.75
C MET A 244 -9.67 7.03 -22.22
N VAL A 245 -10.41 7.96 -21.64
CA VAL A 245 -10.54 8.10 -20.18
C VAL A 245 -11.19 6.85 -19.57
N ASP A 246 -12.25 6.36 -20.20
CA ASP A 246 -12.96 5.16 -19.71
C ASP A 246 -12.09 3.89 -19.80
N ALA A 247 -11.23 3.80 -20.82
CA ALA A 247 -10.25 2.72 -20.93
C ALA A 247 -9.19 2.79 -19.82
N GLU A 248 -8.68 3.99 -19.50
CA GLU A 248 -7.76 4.20 -18.40
C GLU A 248 -8.41 3.89 -17.04
N LEU A 249 -9.64 4.37 -16.80
CA LEU A 249 -10.40 4.03 -15.60
C LEU A 249 -10.58 2.52 -15.44
N SER A 250 -10.85 1.81 -16.54
CA SER A 250 -10.94 0.33 -16.54
C SER A 250 -9.59 -0.31 -16.20
N GLY A 251 -8.49 0.29 -16.62
CA GLY A 251 -7.13 -0.11 -16.26
C GLY A 251 -6.83 0.10 -14.77
N MET A 252 -7.15 1.28 -14.26
CA MET A 252 -7.00 1.63 -12.85
C MET A 252 -7.83 0.71 -11.94
N TRP A 253 -9.06 0.40 -12.34
CA TRP A 253 -9.92 -0.54 -11.63
C TRP A 253 -9.28 -1.93 -11.54
N ARG A 254 -8.79 -2.47 -12.66
CA ARG A 254 -8.12 -3.79 -12.66
C ARG A 254 -6.90 -3.80 -11.74
N GLN A 255 -6.08 -2.75 -11.77
CA GLN A 255 -4.93 -2.63 -10.86
C GLN A 255 -5.34 -2.55 -9.39
N PHE A 256 -6.43 -1.83 -9.11
CA PHE A 256 -6.99 -1.73 -7.76
C PHE A 256 -7.42 -3.11 -7.25
N VAL A 257 -8.23 -3.85 -8.03
CA VAL A 257 -8.67 -5.21 -7.66
C VAL A 257 -7.48 -6.15 -7.43
N GLN A 258 -6.47 -6.11 -8.29
CA GLN A 258 -5.28 -6.96 -8.16
C GLN A 258 -4.51 -6.76 -6.85
N ARG A 259 -4.54 -5.55 -6.26
CA ARG A 259 -3.87 -5.28 -4.96
C ARG A 259 -4.44 -6.10 -3.81
N PHE A 260 -5.71 -6.46 -3.87
CA PHE A 260 -6.36 -7.25 -2.81
C PHE A 260 -6.09 -8.74 -2.92
N GLN A 261 -5.59 -9.24 -4.07
CA GLN A 261 -5.35 -10.67 -4.32
C GLN A 261 -6.59 -11.57 -4.07
N ILE A 262 -7.78 -11.02 -4.27
CA ILE A 262 -9.09 -11.68 -4.17
C ILE A 262 -9.89 -11.42 -5.44
N GLU A 263 -10.98 -12.15 -5.62
CA GLU A 263 -11.86 -11.99 -6.78
C GLU A 263 -12.58 -10.61 -6.76
N GLU A 264 -12.84 -10.07 -7.95
CA GLU A 264 -13.48 -8.76 -8.11
C GLU A 264 -14.82 -8.64 -7.37
N GLU A 265 -15.61 -9.71 -7.35
CA GLU A 265 -16.88 -9.75 -6.62
C GLU A 265 -16.71 -9.52 -5.12
N GLN A 266 -15.63 -10.03 -4.53
CA GLN A 266 -15.31 -9.84 -3.12
C GLN A 266 -14.84 -8.40 -2.83
N VAL A 267 -14.11 -7.78 -3.77
CA VAL A 267 -13.76 -6.36 -3.67
C VAL A 267 -15.00 -5.48 -3.71
N LEU A 268 -15.95 -5.78 -4.60
CA LEU A 268 -17.23 -5.07 -4.68
C LEU A 268 -18.06 -5.19 -3.38
N GLN A 269 -18.07 -6.37 -2.76
CA GLN A 269 -18.74 -6.57 -1.47
C GLN A 269 -18.07 -5.77 -0.34
N LEU A 270 -16.75 -5.70 -0.32
CA LEU A 270 -16.00 -4.87 0.64
C LEU A 270 -16.32 -3.38 0.48
N LEU A 271 -16.38 -2.89 -0.76
CA LEU A 271 -16.76 -1.51 -1.03
C LEU A 271 -18.20 -1.23 -0.56
N GLN A 272 -19.15 -2.13 -0.84
CA GLN A 272 -20.54 -1.99 -0.40
C GLN A 272 -20.64 -1.97 1.13
N ALA A 273 -19.87 -2.80 1.83
CA ALA A 273 -19.81 -2.79 3.29
C ALA A 273 -19.32 -1.46 3.86
N GLN A 274 -18.51 -0.72 3.10
CA GLN A 274 -18.03 0.62 3.42
C GLN A 274 -18.97 1.74 2.92
N GLY A 275 -20.14 1.39 2.36
CA GLY A 275 -21.09 2.34 1.81
C GLY A 275 -20.65 3.01 0.51
N ARG A 276 -19.72 2.41 -0.24
CA ARG A 276 -19.18 2.91 -1.51
C ARG A 276 -19.56 2.00 -2.66
N THR A 277 -19.67 2.58 -3.87
CA THR A 277 -19.89 1.81 -5.10
C THR A 277 -18.67 1.93 -6.01
N GLN A 278 -18.52 0.99 -6.94
CA GLN A 278 -17.51 1.06 -7.99
C GLN A 278 -17.62 2.36 -8.79
N GLU A 279 -18.86 2.74 -9.16
CA GLU A 279 -19.13 3.94 -9.95
C GLU A 279 -18.64 5.22 -9.25
N GLN A 280 -18.94 5.36 -7.95
CA GLN A 280 -18.42 6.48 -7.15
C GLN A 280 -16.90 6.53 -7.12
N LEU A 281 -16.25 5.38 -7.03
CA LEU A 281 -14.79 5.31 -7.02
C LEU A 281 -14.19 5.67 -8.39
N LEU A 282 -14.80 5.21 -9.47
CA LEU A 282 -14.40 5.58 -10.83
C LEU A 282 -14.60 7.07 -11.12
N ASP A 283 -15.70 7.67 -10.62
CA ASP A 283 -15.93 9.11 -10.74
C ASP A 283 -14.87 9.93 -9.98
N GLU A 284 -14.48 9.47 -8.80
CA GLU A 284 -13.37 10.09 -8.04
C GLU A 284 -12.03 10.01 -8.78
N TRP A 285 -11.78 8.95 -9.51
CA TRP A 285 -10.54 8.74 -10.27
C TRP A 285 -10.54 9.41 -11.64
N ARG A 286 -11.70 9.85 -12.15
CA ARG A 286 -11.83 10.44 -13.49
C ARG A 286 -10.84 11.59 -13.77
N PRO A 287 -10.62 12.56 -12.86
CA PRO A 287 -9.66 13.63 -13.10
C PRO A 287 -8.21 13.12 -13.25
N GLU A 288 -7.84 12.10 -12.45
CA GLU A 288 -6.53 11.46 -12.56
C GLU A 288 -6.39 10.68 -13.87
N ALA A 289 -7.43 9.96 -14.28
CA ALA A 289 -7.46 9.24 -15.54
C ALA A 289 -7.33 10.19 -16.74
N GLU A 290 -8.00 11.34 -16.72
CA GLU A 290 -7.88 12.39 -17.74
C GLU A 290 -6.43 12.90 -17.82
N GLN A 291 -5.80 13.17 -16.69
CA GLN A 291 -4.40 13.62 -16.65
C GLN A 291 -3.43 12.54 -17.18
N ARG A 292 -3.69 11.27 -16.92
CA ARG A 292 -2.84 10.17 -17.40
C ARG A 292 -2.94 9.92 -18.90
N VAL A 293 -4.07 10.25 -19.49
CA VAL A 293 -4.32 10.10 -20.92
C VAL A 293 -3.73 11.26 -21.72
N GLN A 294 -3.60 12.43 -21.13
CA GLN A 294 -2.95 13.61 -21.71
C GLN A 294 -1.44 13.42 -21.85
#